data_60bea29f0c0da3515ffc2fb9c1d92959
#
_entry.id   60bea29f0c0da3515ffc2fb9c1d92959
#
_cell.length_a   1.000
_cell.length_b   1.000
_cell.length_c   1.000
_cell.angle_alpha   90.00
_cell.angle_beta   90.00
_cell.angle_gamma   90.00
#
_symmetry.space_group_name_H-M   'P 1'
#
loop_
_entity.id
_entity.type
_entity.pdbx_description
1 polymer ?
#
loop_
_entity_poly.entity_id
_entity_poly.type
_entity_poly.pdbx_seq_one_letter_code
_entity_poly.pdbx_strand_id
1 'polypeptide(L)'
;LDIHRDAIPAEEYETTVDGEEISKVRLFVGRSNQNADANRAFAQEIKAVADEEYPGLIKDIYIGKGNYNQELYPQALLLEFGTDEIEKDKAIGATEYMAEVLDQVLYGESAQAETNADAAPAATGIFWVIGIAIVGAVIYGLASTGKLSGMWNKLKRGLSELTGGLAGK
;
A
#
# COMPACT_ATOMS: atom_id res chain seq x y z
N LEU A 1 19.44 1.44 -2.57
CA LEU A 1 19.62 0.28 -3.45
C LEU A 1 20.93 0.39 -4.20
N ASP A 2 21.64 -0.71 -4.37
CA ASP A 2 22.88 -0.82 -5.12
C ASP A 2 22.62 -1.69 -6.37
N ILE A 3 22.96 -1.22 -7.56
CA ILE A 3 22.59 -1.85 -8.83
C ILE A 3 23.82 -2.50 -9.47
N HIS A 4 23.74 -3.79 -9.69
CA HIS A 4 24.80 -4.62 -10.19
C HIS A 4 24.37 -5.54 -11.34
N ARG A 5 25.34 -6.23 -11.93
CA ARG A 5 25.15 -7.40 -12.80
C ARG A 5 25.95 -8.58 -12.22
N ASP A 6 25.38 -9.77 -12.29
CA ASP A 6 26.03 -11.01 -11.86
C ASP A 6 27.09 -11.47 -12.88
N ALA A 7 27.91 -12.43 -12.51
CA ALA A 7 28.92 -13.06 -13.36
C ALA A 7 28.73 -14.58 -13.39
N ILE A 8 27.51 -15.02 -13.71
CA ILE A 8 27.14 -16.43 -13.92
C ILE A 8 26.50 -16.57 -15.32
N PRO A 9 26.30 -17.79 -15.85
CA PRO A 9 25.76 -18.00 -17.18
C PRO A 9 24.43 -17.26 -17.42
N ALA A 10 24.26 -16.72 -18.63
CA ALA A 10 23.11 -15.89 -19.02
C ALA A 10 21.77 -16.61 -18.85
N GLU A 11 21.70 -17.91 -19.16
CA GLU A 11 20.49 -18.73 -19.07
C GLU A 11 19.87 -18.79 -17.66
N GLU A 12 20.64 -18.49 -16.63
CA GLU A 12 20.16 -18.41 -15.25
C GLU A 12 19.25 -17.20 -15.02
N TYR A 13 19.37 -16.17 -15.86
CA TYR A 13 18.64 -14.91 -15.74
C TYR A 13 17.65 -14.63 -16.88
N GLU A 14 17.60 -15.47 -17.90
CA GLU A 14 16.62 -15.29 -18.98
C GLU A 14 15.19 -15.54 -18.48
N THR A 15 14.26 -14.66 -18.87
CA THR A 15 12.82 -14.77 -18.56
C THR A 15 12.00 -14.01 -19.57
N THR A 16 10.68 -14.23 -19.53
CA THR A 16 9.69 -13.44 -20.25
C THR A 16 8.62 -12.99 -19.26
N VAL A 17 8.37 -11.69 -19.20
CA VAL A 17 7.33 -11.07 -18.38
C VAL A 17 6.44 -10.26 -19.30
N ASP A 18 5.12 -10.46 -19.22
CA ASP A 18 4.12 -9.82 -20.08
C ASP A 18 4.37 -9.94 -21.58
N GLY A 19 5.06 -11.01 -22.01
CA GLY A 19 5.42 -11.26 -23.40
C GLY A 19 6.72 -10.57 -23.85
N GLU A 20 7.40 -9.87 -23.00
CA GLU A 20 8.68 -9.21 -23.26
C GLU A 20 9.84 -10.06 -22.72
N GLU A 21 10.88 -10.26 -23.55
CA GLU A 21 12.10 -10.95 -23.14
C GLU A 21 13.00 -9.98 -22.34
N ILE A 22 13.10 -10.22 -21.05
CA ILE A 22 13.91 -9.42 -20.13
C ILE A 22 14.85 -10.30 -19.29
N SER A 23 15.66 -9.69 -18.46
CA SER A 23 16.42 -10.44 -17.47
C SER A 23 15.62 -10.60 -16.17
N LYS A 24 15.88 -11.69 -15.43
CA LYS A 24 15.49 -11.77 -14.00
C LYS A 24 16.29 -10.79 -13.17
N VAL A 25 15.80 -10.56 -11.96
CA VAL A 25 16.47 -9.76 -10.92
C VAL A 25 16.74 -10.62 -9.70
N ARG A 26 17.97 -10.64 -9.20
CA ARG A 26 18.32 -11.25 -7.91
C ARG A 26 18.35 -10.19 -6.82
N LEU A 27 17.72 -10.50 -5.70
CA LEU A 27 17.75 -9.69 -4.49
C LEU A 27 18.88 -10.22 -3.58
N PHE A 28 19.92 -9.43 -3.38
CA PHE A 28 21.11 -9.84 -2.65
C PHE A 28 21.10 -9.27 -1.23
N VAL A 29 21.14 -10.14 -0.21
CA VAL A 29 21.12 -9.79 1.21
C VAL A 29 22.43 -10.19 1.88
N GLY A 30 23.13 -9.23 2.49
CA GLY A 30 24.31 -9.46 3.30
C GLY A 30 23.95 -9.91 4.72
N ARG A 31 24.52 -11.04 5.18
CA ARG A 31 24.18 -11.58 6.50
C ARG A 31 25.10 -11.14 7.63
N SER A 32 26.19 -10.42 7.33
CA SER A 32 27.22 -10.05 8.31
C SER A 32 27.10 -8.61 8.80
N ASN A 33 25.87 -8.07 8.84
CA ASN A 33 25.62 -6.72 9.32
C ASN A 33 24.46 -6.69 10.33
N GLN A 34 24.36 -5.59 11.08
CA GLN A 34 23.35 -5.40 12.12
C GLN A 34 21.91 -5.29 11.59
N ASN A 35 21.74 -4.96 10.32
CA ASN A 35 20.43 -4.80 9.68
C ASN A 35 20.01 -6.04 8.86
N ALA A 36 20.73 -7.15 8.95
CA ALA A 36 20.55 -8.33 8.08
C ALA A 36 19.11 -8.87 8.09
N ASP A 37 18.45 -8.90 9.24
CA ASP A 37 17.07 -9.37 9.35
C ASP A 37 16.08 -8.37 8.73
N ALA A 38 16.30 -7.07 8.91
CA ALA A 38 15.48 -6.03 8.28
C ALA A 38 15.66 -5.98 6.77
N ASN A 39 16.92 -6.08 6.28
CA ASN A 39 17.20 -6.17 4.84
C ASN A 39 16.56 -7.42 4.22
N ARG A 40 16.56 -8.56 4.93
CA ARG A 40 15.89 -9.78 4.48
C ARG A 40 14.38 -9.62 4.42
N ALA A 41 13.77 -9.01 5.44
CA ALA A 41 12.33 -8.76 5.45
C ALA A 41 11.93 -7.85 4.26
N PHE A 42 12.70 -6.81 3.99
CA PHE A 42 12.50 -5.94 2.83
C PHE A 42 12.63 -6.68 1.49
N ALA A 43 13.63 -7.57 1.35
CA ALA A 43 13.75 -8.41 0.15
C ALA A 43 12.56 -9.37 -0.03
N GLN A 44 12.01 -9.91 1.06
CA GLN A 44 10.84 -10.78 1.02
C GLN A 44 9.57 -10.01 0.61
N GLU A 45 9.41 -8.79 1.08
CA GLU A 45 8.31 -7.91 0.70
C GLU A 45 8.36 -7.57 -0.80
N ILE A 46 9.51 -7.14 -1.31
CA ILE A 46 9.73 -6.91 -2.74
C ILE A 46 9.40 -8.16 -3.55
N LYS A 47 9.91 -9.33 -3.12
CA LYS A 47 9.65 -10.58 -3.83
C LYS A 47 8.16 -10.94 -3.84
N ALA A 48 7.45 -10.72 -2.75
CA ALA A 48 6.02 -11.04 -2.67
C ALA A 48 5.21 -10.19 -3.65
N VAL A 49 5.46 -8.90 -3.73
CA VAL A 49 4.82 -7.99 -4.69
C VAL A 49 5.19 -8.36 -6.13
N ALA A 50 6.49 -8.61 -6.39
CA ALA A 50 6.94 -8.98 -7.73
C ALA A 50 6.38 -10.33 -8.21
N ASP A 51 6.23 -11.32 -7.32
CA ASP A 51 5.65 -12.63 -7.67
C ASP A 51 4.16 -12.53 -7.98
N GLU A 52 3.45 -11.56 -7.40
CA GLU A 52 2.03 -11.28 -7.65
C GLU A 52 1.83 -10.51 -8.96
N GLU A 53 2.56 -9.40 -9.16
CA GLU A 53 2.37 -8.51 -10.29
C GLU A 53 3.12 -8.98 -11.56
N TYR A 54 4.35 -9.47 -11.40
CA TYR A 54 5.26 -9.85 -12.49
C TYR A 54 5.89 -11.24 -12.26
N PRO A 55 5.12 -12.34 -12.35
CA PRO A 55 5.60 -13.68 -12.09
C PRO A 55 6.83 -14.02 -12.96
N GLY A 56 7.93 -14.41 -12.32
CA GLY A 56 9.18 -14.74 -13.00
C GLY A 56 10.19 -13.59 -13.10
N LEU A 57 9.86 -12.38 -12.66
CA LEU A 57 10.81 -11.26 -12.59
C LEU A 57 11.93 -11.52 -11.58
N ILE A 58 11.60 -12.01 -10.38
CA ILE A 58 12.60 -12.27 -9.35
C ILE A 58 13.18 -13.68 -9.48
N LYS A 59 14.50 -13.76 -9.67
CA LYS A 59 15.26 -15.01 -9.69
C LYS A 59 15.24 -15.69 -8.31
N ASP A 60 15.75 -15.01 -7.32
CA ASP A 60 15.88 -15.51 -5.94
C ASP A 60 16.20 -14.37 -4.95
N ILE A 61 16.20 -14.71 -3.66
CA ILE A 61 16.82 -13.91 -2.59
C ILE A 61 18.11 -14.64 -2.21
N TYR A 62 19.26 -14.09 -2.58
CA TYR A 62 20.57 -14.66 -2.28
C TYR A 62 21.13 -14.09 -0.99
N ILE A 63 21.61 -14.99 -0.10
CA ILE A 63 22.17 -14.61 1.20
C ILE A 63 23.70 -14.69 1.16
N GLY A 64 24.34 -13.56 0.96
CA GLY A 64 25.81 -13.44 0.91
C GLY A 64 26.46 -13.33 2.29
N LYS A 65 27.78 -13.62 2.35
CA LYS A 65 28.54 -13.60 3.61
C LYS A 65 28.99 -12.20 4.04
N GLY A 66 29.02 -11.23 3.14
CA GLY A 66 29.53 -9.87 3.39
C GLY A 66 28.45 -8.92 3.96
N ASN A 67 28.85 -7.67 4.10
CA ASN A 67 27.98 -6.56 4.54
C ASN A 67 27.25 -5.88 3.37
N TYR A 68 27.93 -5.72 2.24
CA TYR A 68 27.42 -5.14 0.99
C TYR A 68 26.80 -3.74 1.19
N ASN A 69 27.39 -2.89 2.04
CA ASN A 69 26.92 -1.58 2.47
C ASN A 69 25.50 -1.58 3.08
N GLN A 70 24.96 -2.74 3.42
CA GLN A 70 23.61 -2.88 3.95
C GLN A 70 23.53 -2.61 5.46
N GLU A 71 24.67 -2.49 6.14
CA GLU A 71 24.74 -1.98 7.51
C GLU A 71 24.35 -0.51 7.65
N LEU A 72 24.32 0.23 6.55
CA LEU A 72 24.01 1.66 6.55
C LEU A 72 22.53 1.97 6.71
N TYR A 73 21.64 1.06 6.28
CA TYR A 73 20.20 1.28 6.33
C TYR A 73 19.40 -0.03 6.38
N PRO A 74 18.29 -0.11 7.17
CA PRO A 74 17.48 -1.33 7.32
C PRO A 74 16.75 -1.80 6.05
N GLN A 75 16.54 -0.92 5.08
CA GLN A 75 15.93 -1.23 3.78
C GLN A 75 16.96 -1.09 2.64
N ALA A 76 18.17 -1.59 2.85
CA ALA A 76 19.22 -1.58 1.87
C ALA A 76 19.36 -2.97 1.20
N LEU A 77 19.44 -2.99 -0.13
CA LEU A 77 19.65 -4.19 -0.93
C LEU A 77 20.61 -3.92 -2.08
N LEU A 78 21.28 -4.98 -2.52
CA LEU A 78 21.94 -5.03 -3.81
C LEU A 78 21.06 -5.82 -4.77
N LEU A 79 20.82 -5.28 -5.95
CA LEU A 79 20.01 -5.86 -7.01
C LEU A 79 20.88 -6.21 -8.20
N GLU A 80 20.86 -7.47 -8.63
CA GLU A 80 21.58 -7.92 -9.82
C GLU A 80 20.61 -8.09 -10.98
N PHE A 81 20.71 -7.21 -11.98
CA PHE A 81 19.91 -7.20 -13.21
C PHE A 81 20.62 -7.97 -14.32
N GLY A 82 20.37 -9.28 -14.36
CA GLY A 82 21.06 -10.16 -15.31
C GLY A 82 22.53 -10.35 -15.03
N THR A 83 23.24 -10.85 -16.02
CA THR A 83 24.68 -11.11 -15.99
C THR A 83 25.42 -10.24 -16.99
N ASP A 84 26.75 -10.27 -16.97
CA ASP A 84 27.60 -9.61 -17.97
C ASP A 84 27.44 -10.21 -19.38
N GLU A 85 26.90 -11.43 -19.50
CA GLU A 85 26.62 -12.10 -20.78
C GLU A 85 25.23 -11.75 -21.36
N ILE A 86 24.28 -11.25 -20.54
CA ILE A 86 22.93 -10.83 -21.02
C ILE A 86 23.00 -9.49 -21.76
N GLU A 87 22.25 -9.39 -22.85
CA GLU A 87 22.10 -8.14 -23.59
C GLU A 87 21.62 -7.00 -22.66
N LYS A 88 22.21 -5.84 -22.85
CA LYS A 88 21.95 -4.66 -22.02
C LYS A 88 20.45 -4.27 -22.02
N ASP A 89 19.80 -4.39 -23.17
CA ASP A 89 18.39 -4.00 -23.32
C ASP A 89 17.46 -4.89 -22.49
N LYS A 90 17.76 -6.20 -22.38
CA LYS A 90 17.03 -7.11 -21.48
C LYS A 90 17.20 -6.73 -20.01
N ALA A 91 18.39 -6.31 -19.61
CA ALA A 91 18.64 -5.83 -18.24
C ALA A 91 17.92 -4.49 -17.97
N ILE A 92 17.88 -3.58 -18.95
CA ILE A 92 17.12 -2.32 -18.85
C ILE A 92 15.63 -2.59 -18.76
N GLY A 93 15.05 -3.46 -19.59
CA GLY A 93 13.64 -3.83 -19.51
C GLY A 93 13.24 -4.30 -18.11
N ALA A 94 14.08 -5.13 -17.47
CA ALA A 94 13.81 -5.57 -16.09
C ALA A 94 13.80 -4.43 -15.07
N THR A 95 14.47 -3.30 -15.34
CA THR A 95 14.46 -2.14 -14.41
C THR A 95 13.12 -1.42 -14.41
N GLU A 96 12.36 -1.44 -15.50
CA GLU A 96 11.04 -0.80 -15.59
C GLU A 96 10.05 -1.54 -14.67
N TYR A 97 9.94 -2.85 -14.80
CA TYR A 97 9.10 -3.69 -13.91
C TYR A 97 9.53 -3.58 -12.44
N MET A 98 10.85 -3.58 -12.20
CA MET A 98 11.36 -3.47 -10.84
C MET A 98 11.07 -2.10 -10.21
N ALA A 99 11.02 -1.03 -11.00
CA ALA A 99 10.67 0.30 -10.53
C ALA A 99 9.20 0.35 -10.06
N GLU A 100 8.28 -0.30 -10.78
CA GLU A 100 6.87 -0.39 -10.38
C GLU A 100 6.69 -1.21 -9.10
N VAL A 101 7.39 -2.35 -8.98
CA VAL A 101 7.40 -3.14 -7.73
C VAL A 101 7.91 -2.32 -6.55
N LEU A 102 9.00 -1.57 -6.74
CA LEU A 102 9.57 -0.74 -5.68
C LEU A 102 8.65 0.43 -5.32
N ASP A 103 7.97 1.04 -6.29
CA ASP A 103 6.99 2.10 -6.04
C ASP A 103 5.85 1.57 -5.17
N GLN A 104 5.33 0.40 -5.49
CA GLN A 104 4.27 -0.24 -4.70
C GLN A 104 4.72 -0.63 -3.29
N VAL A 105 5.92 -1.20 -3.13
CA VAL A 105 6.45 -1.58 -1.80
C VAL A 105 6.74 -0.36 -0.94
N LEU A 106 7.29 0.71 -1.52
CA LEU A 106 7.72 1.89 -0.76
C LEU A 106 6.61 2.90 -0.53
N TYR A 107 5.63 2.98 -1.43
CA TYR A 107 4.62 4.05 -1.44
C TYR A 107 3.17 3.55 -1.59
N GLY A 108 2.95 2.27 -1.93
CA GLY A 108 1.62 1.71 -2.21
C GLY A 108 0.64 1.84 -1.05
N GLU A 109 1.08 1.62 0.18
CA GLU A 109 0.25 1.86 1.38
C GLU A 109 -0.06 3.35 1.59
N SER A 110 0.87 4.24 1.23
CA SER A 110 0.68 5.69 1.33
C SER A 110 -0.33 6.18 0.28
N ALA A 111 -0.30 5.65 -0.94
CA ALA A 111 -1.27 5.97 -1.98
C ALA A 111 -2.67 5.45 -1.62
N GLN A 112 -2.77 4.25 -1.03
CA GLN A 112 -4.04 3.74 -0.51
C GLN A 112 -4.52 4.51 0.72
N ALA A 113 -3.63 4.99 1.56
CA ALA A 113 -3.97 5.85 2.69
C ALA A 113 -4.48 7.22 2.23
N GLU A 114 -3.90 7.81 1.18
CA GLU A 114 -4.36 9.07 0.60
C GLU A 114 -5.71 8.92 -0.11
N THR A 115 -5.94 7.85 -0.88
CA THR A 115 -7.24 7.58 -1.52
C THR A 115 -8.31 7.23 -0.49
N ASN A 116 -7.97 6.57 0.60
CA ASN A 116 -8.89 6.29 1.70
C ASN A 116 -9.07 7.51 2.63
N ALA A 117 -8.07 8.40 2.73
CA ALA A 117 -8.19 9.65 3.49
C ALA A 117 -9.19 10.62 2.84
N ASP A 118 -9.23 10.67 1.51
CA ASP A 118 -10.20 11.51 0.79
C ASP A 118 -11.62 10.89 0.74
N ALA A 119 -11.76 9.57 0.88
CA ALA A 119 -13.07 8.90 0.82
C ALA A 119 -13.64 8.51 2.21
N ALA A 120 -12.81 8.23 3.21
CA ALA A 120 -13.27 7.71 4.50
C ALA A 120 -13.57 8.75 5.59
N PRO A 121 -12.84 9.88 5.75
CA PRO A 121 -13.08 10.77 6.89
C PRO A 121 -14.37 11.55 6.76
N ALA A 122 -14.82 11.91 5.57
CA ALA A 122 -16.05 12.71 5.39
C ALA A 122 -17.31 11.89 5.73
N ALA A 123 -17.43 10.66 5.25
CA ALA A 123 -18.61 9.83 5.50
C ALA A 123 -18.63 9.33 6.96
N THR A 124 -17.53 8.80 7.48
CA THR A 124 -17.48 8.27 8.85
C THR A 124 -17.64 9.39 9.89
N GLY A 125 -17.02 10.54 9.67
CA GLY A 125 -17.16 11.71 10.55
C GLY A 125 -18.59 12.25 10.58
N ILE A 126 -19.28 12.29 9.43
CA ILE A 126 -20.69 12.73 9.33
C ILE A 126 -21.60 11.74 10.06
N PHE A 127 -21.40 10.44 9.92
CA PHE A 127 -22.21 9.44 10.65
C PHE A 127 -22.03 9.52 12.17
N TRP A 128 -20.83 9.80 12.66
CA TRP A 128 -20.59 10.01 14.09
C TRP A 128 -21.24 11.30 14.61
N VAL A 129 -21.17 12.40 13.89
CA VAL A 129 -21.82 13.65 14.25
C VAL A 129 -23.33 13.50 14.27
N ILE A 130 -23.91 12.85 13.27
CA ILE A 130 -25.35 12.54 13.21
C ILE A 130 -25.74 11.59 14.34
N GLY A 131 -24.95 10.57 14.62
CA GLY A 131 -25.17 9.63 15.72
C GLY A 131 -25.20 10.33 17.08
N ILE A 132 -24.23 11.20 17.36
CA ILE A 132 -24.19 11.99 18.61
C ILE A 132 -25.37 12.96 18.71
N ALA A 133 -25.76 13.61 17.61
CA ALA A 133 -26.90 14.50 17.57
C ALA A 133 -28.23 13.78 17.86
N ILE A 134 -28.41 12.57 17.30
CA ILE A 134 -29.59 11.73 17.55
C ILE A 134 -29.62 11.27 19.02
N VAL A 135 -28.52 10.78 19.57
CA VAL A 135 -28.43 10.37 20.97
C VAL A 135 -28.69 11.56 21.91
N GLY A 136 -28.09 12.73 21.61
CA GLY A 136 -28.34 13.96 22.38
C GLY A 136 -29.81 14.41 22.34
N ALA A 137 -30.44 14.32 21.19
CA ALA A 137 -31.89 14.66 21.04
C ALA A 137 -32.78 13.69 21.79
N VAL A 138 -32.43 12.37 21.80
CA VAL A 138 -33.18 11.36 22.59
C VAL A 138 -33.03 11.59 24.09
N ILE A 139 -31.80 11.82 24.57
CA ILE A 139 -31.55 12.13 25.99
C ILE A 139 -32.28 13.42 26.43
N TYR A 140 -32.18 14.47 25.63
CA TYR A 140 -32.87 15.72 25.88
C TYR A 140 -34.41 15.54 25.89
N GLY A 141 -34.96 14.79 24.94
CA GLY A 141 -36.39 14.50 24.85
C GLY A 141 -36.91 13.71 26.07
N LEU A 142 -36.14 12.72 26.52
CA LEU A 142 -36.44 11.93 27.72
C LEU A 142 -36.38 12.77 28.99
N ALA A 143 -35.34 13.60 29.12
CA ALA A 143 -35.19 14.52 30.28
C ALA A 143 -36.27 15.60 30.34
N SER A 144 -36.70 16.10 29.17
CA SER A 144 -37.67 17.22 29.10
C SER A 144 -39.14 16.78 29.15
N THR A 145 -39.48 15.57 28.77
CA THR A 145 -40.86 15.10 28.64
C THR A 145 -41.24 13.90 29.47
N GLY A 146 -40.25 13.21 30.04
CA GLY A 146 -40.43 11.99 30.87
C GLY A 146 -41.04 10.79 30.15
N LYS A 147 -41.47 10.93 28.87
CA LYS A 147 -42.06 9.85 28.07
C LYS A 147 -41.74 10.02 26.58
N LEU A 148 -41.40 8.92 25.88
CA LEU A 148 -41.14 8.89 24.45
C LEU A 148 -42.26 9.40 23.57
N SER A 149 -43.50 9.27 23.99
CA SER A 149 -44.71 9.76 23.27
C SER A 149 -44.76 11.30 23.16
N GLY A 150 -44.23 12.02 24.14
CA GLY A 150 -44.16 13.48 24.11
C GLY A 150 -43.15 14.04 23.11
N MET A 151 -42.03 13.29 22.94
CA MET A 151 -41.00 13.65 21.98
C MET A 151 -41.50 13.48 20.53
N TRP A 152 -42.21 12.41 20.23
CA TRP A 152 -42.79 12.17 18.89
C TRP A 152 -43.78 13.25 18.46
N ASN A 153 -44.59 13.73 19.40
CA ASN A 153 -45.53 14.80 19.12
C ASN A 153 -44.86 16.19 18.90
N LYS A 154 -43.73 16.45 19.57
CA LYS A 154 -42.92 17.66 19.32
C LYS A 154 -42.18 17.59 17.98
N LEU A 155 -41.65 16.44 17.61
CA LEU A 155 -40.99 16.22 16.32
C LEU A 155 -41.95 16.39 15.14
N LYS A 156 -43.17 15.81 15.23
CA LYS A 156 -44.19 15.98 14.19
C LYS A 156 -44.61 17.42 14.00
N ARG A 157 -44.68 18.22 15.05
CA ARG A 157 -45.01 19.63 14.99
C ARG A 157 -43.90 20.47 14.32
N GLY A 158 -42.64 20.23 14.69
CA GLY A 158 -41.48 20.88 14.08
C GLY A 158 -41.30 20.54 12.59
N LEU A 159 -41.55 19.30 12.19
CA LEU A 159 -41.48 18.92 10.77
C LEU A 159 -42.62 19.55 9.95
N SER A 160 -43.82 19.68 10.48
CA SER A 160 -44.95 20.32 9.78
C SER A 160 -44.72 21.81 9.58
N GLU A 161 -44.05 22.47 10.51
CA GLU A 161 -43.68 23.90 10.37
C GLU A 161 -42.60 24.12 9.30
N LEU A 162 -41.63 23.21 9.20
CA LEU A 162 -40.57 23.24 8.16
C LEU A 162 -41.11 22.94 6.75
N THR A 163 -42.06 22.01 6.61
CA THR A 163 -42.63 21.63 5.31
C THR A 163 -43.79 22.53 4.88
N GLY A 164 -44.50 23.17 5.81
CA GLY A 164 -45.58 24.09 5.52
C GLY A 164 -45.13 25.44 4.93
N GLY A 165 -43.85 25.81 5.08
CA GLY A 165 -43.25 27.01 4.51
C GLY A 165 -42.90 26.94 3.02
N LEU A 166 -42.90 25.74 2.40
CA LEU A 166 -42.52 25.51 1.00
C LEU A 166 -43.70 25.37 0.03
N ALA A 167 -44.94 25.38 0.52
CA ALA A 167 -46.17 25.23 -0.30
C ALA A 167 -46.98 26.54 -0.53
N GLY A 168 -46.36 27.69 -0.32
CA GLY A 168 -47.01 28.97 -0.50
C GLY A 168 -46.16 30.01 -1.23
N LYS A 169 -45.91 29.81 -2.54
CA LYS A 169 -45.75 30.83 -3.56
C LYS A 169 -45.93 30.24 -4.94
#